data_5ddfaa7b4377b5cd4629f1927b7e75ec
#
_entry.id   5ddfaa7b4377b5cd4629f1927b7e75ec
#
_cell.length_a   1.000
_cell.length_b   1.000
_cell.length_c   1.000
_cell.angle_alpha   90.00
_cell.angle_beta   90.00
_cell.angle_gamma   90.00
#
_symmetry.space_group_name_H-M   'P 1'
#
loop_
_entity.id
_entity.type
_entity.pdbx_description
1 polymer ?
#
loop_
_entity_poly.entity_id
_entity_poly.type
_entity_poly.pdbx_seq_one_letter_code
_entity_poly.pdbx_strand_id
1 'polypeptide(L)'
;MSKHRYVLAGSLGVIGALLMSGTASAAVTGFTYGATISPPKQSAKTFGPGAITSTLDTTFTGGFTPTPTTTVVQFSKDIKFTPGNLAQCDLSSISTKPDSAAMSLCGKSKVGVGSVVVNGGALTGKVTAYNGIPSGGGVPPIGFHTDLFTQSGVYSFSTTGIGTLDTKTNTLTTPIPPTGTSLTHFEVAIGKIKTGKKKGKTTYYVMARCKKKKWTDTATETFADGSTRSSTSVQKCKAKKEKK
;
A
#
# COMPACT_ATOMS: atom_id res chain seq x y z
N MET A 1 72.17 -55.12 8.44
CA MET A 1 71.57 -53.89 9.04
C MET A 1 71.39 -52.86 7.92
N SER A 2 70.18 -52.78 7.32
CA SER A 2 69.95 -51.86 6.22
C SER A 2 68.77 -50.95 6.61
N LYS A 3 69.00 -49.66 6.65
CA LYS A 3 68.03 -48.62 6.97
C LYS A 3 67.37 -48.14 5.65
N HIS A 4 66.08 -48.51 5.43
CA HIS A 4 65.32 -48.00 4.32
C HIS A 4 64.65 -46.67 4.76
N ARG A 5 64.98 -45.56 4.08
CA ARG A 5 64.31 -44.27 4.17
C ARG A 5 63.17 -44.23 3.16
N TYR A 6 61.96 -44.08 3.63
CA TYR A 6 60.82 -43.82 2.76
C TYR A 6 60.69 -42.31 2.59
N VAL A 7 60.71 -41.88 1.33
CA VAL A 7 60.42 -40.52 0.92
C VAL A 7 58.91 -40.42 0.73
N LEU A 8 58.24 -39.60 1.55
CA LEU A 8 56.85 -39.24 1.36
C LEU A 8 56.73 -38.18 0.27
N ALA A 9 56.13 -38.57 -0.87
CA ALA A 9 55.73 -37.63 -1.91
C ALA A 9 54.47 -36.88 -1.46
N GLY A 10 54.56 -35.58 -1.33
CA GLY A 10 53.43 -34.71 -1.01
C GLY A 10 52.53 -34.52 -2.22
N SER A 11 51.26 -34.92 -2.08
CA SER A 11 50.22 -34.60 -3.02
C SER A 11 49.76 -33.13 -2.87
N LEU A 12 50.01 -32.32 -3.90
CA LEU A 12 49.45 -30.97 -4.03
C LEU A 12 47.92 -31.12 -4.22
N GLY A 13 47.17 -30.83 -3.17
CA GLY A 13 45.75 -30.63 -3.22
C GLY A 13 45.41 -29.36 -3.99
N VAL A 14 44.87 -29.47 -5.16
CA VAL A 14 44.24 -28.34 -5.88
C VAL A 14 42.99 -27.93 -5.10
N ILE A 15 43.06 -26.84 -4.35
CA ILE A 15 41.89 -26.20 -3.76
C ILE A 15 41.13 -25.55 -4.90
N GLY A 16 40.10 -26.25 -5.40
CA GLY A 16 39.10 -25.69 -6.31
C GLY A 16 38.34 -24.59 -5.57
N ALA A 17 38.66 -23.35 -5.86
CA ALA A 17 37.82 -22.22 -5.48
C ALA A 17 36.49 -22.36 -6.20
N LEU A 18 35.47 -22.90 -5.54
CA LEU A 18 34.08 -22.77 -5.91
C LEU A 18 33.76 -21.28 -5.88
N LEU A 19 33.86 -20.64 -7.04
CA LEU A 19 33.23 -19.35 -7.28
C LEU A 19 31.73 -19.58 -7.12
N MET A 20 31.21 -19.41 -5.93
CA MET A 20 29.79 -19.16 -5.72
C MET A 20 29.48 -17.88 -6.47
N SER A 21 29.02 -18.01 -7.71
CA SER A 21 28.32 -16.95 -8.40
C SER A 21 27.07 -16.67 -7.58
N GLY A 22 27.20 -15.80 -6.58
CA GLY A 22 26.08 -15.24 -5.87
C GLY A 22 25.22 -14.59 -6.93
N THR A 23 24.06 -15.16 -7.22
CA THR A 23 23.02 -14.48 -7.95
C THR A 23 22.79 -13.20 -7.18
N ALA A 24 23.15 -12.05 -7.77
CA ALA A 24 22.85 -10.77 -7.19
C ALA A 24 21.32 -10.69 -7.03
N SER A 25 20.84 -10.99 -5.83
CA SER A 25 19.44 -10.85 -5.54
C SER A 25 19.13 -9.35 -5.56
N ALA A 26 18.12 -8.97 -6.29
CA ALA A 26 17.64 -7.61 -6.30
C ALA A 26 17.32 -7.18 -4.87
N ALA A 27 17.85 -6.04 -4.47
CA ALA A 27 17.57 -5.48 -3.16
C ALA A 27 16.67 -4.26 -3.29
N VAL A 28 15.74 -4.12 -2.35
CA VAL A 28 14.99 -2.87 -2.17
C VAL A 28 15.96 -1.81 -1.67
N THR A 29 16.24 -0.80 -2.49
CA THR A 29 17.18 0.29 -2.19
C THR A 29 16.52 1.51 -1.59
N GLY A 30 15.23 1.71 -1.84
CA GLY A 30 14.47 2.82 -1.30
C GLY A 30 12.99 2.49 -1.18
N PHE A 31 12.37 3.05 -0.13
CA PHE A 31 10.94 3.03 0.08
C PHE A 31 10.52 4.38 0.64
N THR A 32 9.60 5.05 -0.03
CA THR A 32 9.06 6.34 0.42
C THR A 32 7.54 6.27 0.51
N TYR A 33 7.01 6.90 1.53
CA TYR A 33 5.58 7.05 1.75
C TYR A 33 5.23 8.52 1.89
N GLY A 34 4.23 8.96 1.13
CA GLY A 34 3.63 10.27 1.18
C GLY A 34 2.16 10.19 1.60
N ALA A 35 1.71 11.03 2.52
CA ALA A 35 0.30 11.21 2.81
C ALA A 35 -0.05 12.70 2.87
N THR A 36 -1.12 13.07 2.17
CA THR A 36 -1.63 14.45 2.14
C THR A 36 -3.09 14.48 2.52
N ILE A 37 -3.42 15.25 3.56
CA ILE A 37 -4.78 15.49 4.04
C ILE A 37 -5.26 16.85 3.55
N SER A 38 -6.42 16.86 2.92
CA SER A 38 -7.07 18.09 2.42
C SER A 38 -8.47 18.27 3.06
N PRO A 39 -8.83 19.49 3.45
CA PRO A 39 -8.00 20.69 3.54
C PRO A 39 -7.03 20.66 4.74
N PRO A 40 -5.84 21.29 4.65
CA PRO A 40 -4.86 21.29 5.74
C PRO A 40 -5.31 22.15 6.95
N LYS A 41 -6.35 22.95 6.80
CA LYS A 41 -6.93 23.76 7.88
C LYS A 41 -8.13 23.03 8.48
N GLN A 42 -7.96 22.48 9.69
CA GLN A 42 -8.95 21.67 10.40
C GLN A 42 -9.17 22.20 11.83
N SER A 43 -10.29 21.86 12.48
CA SER A 43 -10.47 22.15 13.91
C SER A 43 -9.43 21.40 14.75
N ALA A 44 -8.99 21.99 15.85
CA ALA A 44 -8.13 21.31 16.82
C ALA A 44 -8.89 20.32 17.71
N LYS A 45 -10.20 20.54 17.93
CA LYS A 45 -11.02 19.78 18.88
C LYS A 45 -11.90 18.74 18.19
N THR A 46 -12.51 19.10 17.07
CA THR A 46 -13.53 18.28 16.39
C THR A 46 -13.03 17.77 15.06
N PHE A 47 -13.40 16.53 14.73
CA PHE A 47 -13.17 15.98 13.40
C PHE A 47 -14.06 16.67 12.37
N GLY A 48 -13.47 17.15 11.31
CA GLY A 48 -14.13 17.74 10.14
C GLY A 48 -13.93 16.88 8.89
N PRO A 49 -14.62 17.22 7.79
CA PRO A 49 -14.49 16.50 6.52
C PRO A 49 -13.07 16.63 5.98
N GLY A 50 -12.53 15.49 5.51
CA GLY A 50 -11.23 15.41 4.89
C GLY A 50 -11.24 14.57 3.62
N ALA A 51 -10.18 14.68 2.85
CA ALA A 51 -9.76 13.76 1.82
C ALA A 51 -8.31 13.38 2.09
N ILE A 52 -7.89 12.21 1.67
CA ILE A 52 -6.50 11.75 1.82
C ILE A 52 -5.98 11.27 0.46
N THR A 53 -4.76 11.67 0.13
CA THR A 53 -3.98 11.06 -0.94
C THR A 53 -2.80 10.36 -0.30
N SER A 54 -2.61 9.10 -0.61
CA SER A 54 -1.48 8.28 -0.14
C SER A 54 -0.67 7.82 -1.33
N THR A 55 0.65 7.94 -1.25
CA THR A 55 1.60 7.55 -2.29
C THR A 55 2.65 6.63 -1.68
N LEU A 56 2.95 5.56 -2.38
CA LEU A 56 4.03 4.60 -2.06
C LEU A 56 4.96 4.53 -3.26
N ASP A 57 6.25 4.73 -3.05
CA ASP A 57 7.28 4.59 -4.08
C ASP A 57 8.35 3.64 -3.59
N THR A 58 8.68 2.63 -4.41
CA THR A 58 9.69 1.63 -4.10
C THR A 58 10.73 1.58 -5.21
N THR A 59 11.99 1.70 -4.85
CA THR A 59 13.13 1.60 -5.76
C THR A 59 13.93 0.33 -5.50
N PHE A 60 14.48 -0.23 -6.57
CA PHE A 60 15.18 -1.51 -6.56
C PHE A 60 16.51 -1.40 -7.30
N THR A 61 17.48 -2.27 -6.92
CA THR A 61 18.70 -2.52 -7.70
C THR A 61 18.80 -4.00 -8.02
N GLY A 62 19.33 -4.34 -9.19
CA GLY A 62 19.47 -5.72 -9.65
C GLY A 62 18.35 -6.17 -10.57
N GLY A 63 18.50 -7.35 -11.17
CA GLY A 63 17.62 -7.85 -12.26
C GLY A 63 16.29 -8.47 -11.80
N PHE A 64 16.11 -8.72 -10.52
CA PHE A 64 14.87 -9.32 -9.98
C PHE A 64 14.37 -8.48 -8.81
N THR A 65 13.18 -7.97 -8.90
CA THR A 65 12.60 -7.11 -7.86
C THR A 65 11.80 -7.93 -6.86
N PRO A 66 12.08 -7.84 -5.55
CA PRO A 66 11.25 -8.48 -4.54
C PRO A 66 9.80 -8.01 -4.65
N THR A 67 8.86 -8.94 -4.68
CA THR A 67 7.44 -8.62 -4.70
C THR A 67 7.00 -8.24 -3.30
N PRO A 68 6.35 -7.07 -3.10
CA PRO A 68 5.74 -6.78 -1.82
C PRO A 68 4.57 -7.75 -1.57
N THR A 69 4.47 -8.25 -0.34
CA THR A 69 3.41 -9.18 0.08
C THR A 69 2.37 -8.51 0.96
N THR A 70 2.76 -7.47 1.67
CA THR A 70 1.85 -6.75 2.57
C THR A 70 2.30 -5.31 2.75
N THR A 71 1.35 -4.40 2.67
CA THR A 71 1.54 -3.00 3.06
C THR A 71 0.69 -2.70 4.29
N VAL A 72 1.31 -2.11 5.31
CA VAL A 72 0.65 -1.65 6.54
C VAL A 72 0.80 -0.14 6.63
N VAL A 73 -0.30 0.59 6.65
CA VAL A 73 -0.31 2.05 6.84
C VAL A 73 -0.94 2.37 8.18
N GLN A 74 -0.15 2.93 9.09
CA GLN A 74 -0.64 3.49 10.34
C GLN A 74 -0.89 4.99 10.20
N PHE A 75 -2.14 5.37 10.26
CA PHE A 75 -2.55 6.77 10.16
C PHE A 75 -2.47 7.49 11.51
N SER A 76 -2.25 8.79 11.44
CA SER A 76 -2.35 9.68 12.60
C SER A 76 -3.67 9.48 13.35
N LYS A 77 -3.64 9.50 14.67
CA LYS A 77 -4.86 9.44 15.52
C LYS A 77 -5.82 10.63 15.30
N ASP A 78 -5.36 11.65 14.59
CA ASP A 78 -6.16 12.81 14.20
C ASP A 78 -6.82 12.66 12.81
N ILE A 79 -6.72 11.47 12.20
CA ILE A 79 -7.45 11.04 11.01
C ILE A 79 -8.40 9.91 11.43
N LYS A 80 -9.58 9.83 10.82
CA LYS A 80 -10.56 8.74 11.02
C LYS A 80 -11.20 8.35 9.70
N PHE A 81 -11.40 7.06 9.54
CA PHE A 81 -12.23 6.52 8.46
C PHE A 81 -13.60 6.19 9.04
N THR A 82 -14.65 6.68 8.41
CA THR A 82 -16.04 6.49 8.84
C THR A 82 -16.90 6.10 7.65
N PRO A 83 -16.83 4.82 7.20
CA PRO A 83 -17.57 4.33 6.03
C PRO A 83 -19.09 4.50 6.19
N GLY A 84 -19.62 4.44 7.43
CA GLY A 84 -21.02 4.71 7.73
C GLY A 84 -21.98 3.85 6.89
N ASN A 85 -23.02 4.49 6.33
CA ASN A 85 -24.03 3.85 5.49
C ASN A 85 -23.70 3.93 3.99
N LEU A 86 -22.44 4.07 3.62
CA LEU A 86 -22.04 4.06 2.22
C LEU A 86 -22.35 2.69 1.60
N ALA A 87 -22.75 2.68 0.33
CA ALA A 87 -22.91 1.43 -0.40
C ALA A 87 -21.66 0.56 -0.29
N GLN A 88 -21.86 -0.74 -0.25
CA GLN A 88 -20.80 -1.73 -0.12
C GLN A 88 -20.71 -2.58 -1.38
N CYS A 89 -19.52 -3.06 -1.70
CA CYS A 89 -19.25 -3.91 -2.84
C CYS A 89 -18.75 -5.28 -2.35
N ASP A 90 -19.23 -6.33 -2.99
CA ASP A 90 -18.56 -7.63 -2.91
C ASP A 90 -17.27 -7.57 -3.73
N LEU A 91 -16.15 -7.37 -3.03
CA LEU A 91 -14.84 -7.19 -3.66
C LEU A 91 -14.35 -8.44 -4.40
N SER A 92 -14.84 -9.63 -4.02
CA SER A 92 -14.51 -10.88 -4.69
C SER A 92 -15.14 -10.95 -6.09
N SER A 93 -16.32 -10.37 -6.24
CA SER A 93 -17.08 -10.36 -7.51
C SER A 93 -16.42 -9.53 -8.61
N ILE A 94 -15.52 -8.61 -8.25
CA ILE A 94 -14.83 -7.72 -9.19
C ILE A 94 -13.34 -8.02 -9.36
N SER A 95 -12.77 -8.96 -8.61
CA SER A 95 -11.31 -9.13 -8.45
C SER A 95 -10.52 -9.29 -9.75
N THR A 96 -11.12 -9.88 -10.77
CA THR A 96 -10.49 -10.12 -12.09
C THR A 96 -11.23 -9.43 -13.25
N LYS A 97 -12.21 -8.59 -12.95
CA LYS A 97 -13.01 -7.89 -13.96
C LYS A 97 -12.35 -6.57 -14.35
N PRO A 98 -12.44 -6.15 -15.62
CA PRO A 98 -11.97 -4.81 -16.00
C PRO A 98 -12.79 -3.71 -15.29
N ASP A 99 -12.20 -2.51 -15.13
CA ASP A 99 -12.78 -1.38 -14.39
C ASP A 99 -14.22 -1.02 -14.84
N SER A 100 -14.52 -1.14 -16.14
CA SER A 100 -15.87 -0.89 -16.65
C SER A 100 -16.92 -1.84 -16.05
N ALA A 101 -16.60 -3.13 -15.94
CA ALA A 101 -17.47 -4.13 -15.32
C ALA A 101 -17.50 -3.96 -13.78
N ALA A 102 -16.37 -3.68 -13.16
CA ALA A 102 -16.28 -3.39 -11.73
C ALA A 102 -17.10 -2.14 -11.37
N MET A 103 -17.05 -1.07 -12.17
CA MET A 103 -17.85 0.14 -12.01
C MET A 103 -19.36 -0.12 -12.19
N SER A 104 -19.74 -1.00 -13.11
CA SER A 104 -21.15 -1.38 -13.28
C SER A 104 -21.71 -2.07 -12.02
N LEU A 105 -20.94 -2.93 -11.40
CA LEU A 105 -21.33 -3.69 -10.20
C LEU A 105 -21.22 -2.86 -8.91
N CYS A 106 -20.15 -2.10 -8.77
CA CYS A 106 -19.72 -1.51 -7.50
C CYS A 106 -19.60 0.03 -7.52
N GLY A 107 -19.99 0.70 -8.58
CA GLY A 107 -19.76 2.15 -8.72
C GLY A 107 -20.34 3.01 -7.60
N LYS A 108 -21.44 2.58 -6.97
CA LYS A 108 -22.04 3.27 -5.81
C LYS A 108 -21.21 3.18 -4.53
N SER A 109 -20.30 2.21 -4.44
CA SER A 109 -19.39 2.00 -3.31
C SER A 109 -17.99 2.60 -3.52
N LYS A 110 -17.76 3.26 -4.66
CA LYS A 110 -16.49 3.92 -4.99
C LYS A 110 -16.16 5.02 -3.98
N VAL A 111 -14.95 4.97 -3.43
CA VAL A 111 -14.47 5.94 -2.43
C VAL A 111 -13.22 6.70 -2.88
N GLY A 112 -12.52 6.22 -3.91
CA GLY A 112 -11.30 6.85 -4.37
C GLY A 112 -10.87 6.39 -5.75
N VAL A 113 -9.84 7.07 -6.25
CA VAL A 113 -9.15 6.75 -7.51
C VAL A 113 -7.66 6.96 -7.33
N GLY A 114 -6.86 6.33 -8.18
CA GLY A 114 -5.42 6.45 -8.16
C GLY A 114 -4.77 5.84 -9.38
N SER A 115 -3.46 5.63 -9.26
CA SER A 115 -2.62 5.06 -10.29
C SER A 115 -1.61 4.08 -9.69
N VAL A 116 -1.08 3.23 -10.54
CA VAL A 116 -0.06 2.27 -10.20
C VAL A 116 0.96 2.13 -11.32
N VAL A 117 2.22 1.93 -10.95
CA VAL A 117 3.30 1.56 -11.88
C VAL A 117 3.95 0.29 -11.35
N VAL A 118 4.17 -0.65 -12.25
CA VAL A 118 4.67 -1.99 -11.93
C VAL A 118 5.87 -2.30 -12.83
N ASN A 119 6.82 -3.07 -12.30
CA ASN A 119 8.03 -3.48 -13.01
C ASN A 119 8.78 -2.31 -13.68
N GLY A 120 8.97 -1.20 -12.93
CA GLY A 120 9.70 -0.04 -13.42
C GLY A 120 9.05 0.66 -14.63
N GLY A 121 7.73 0.51 -14.81
CA GLY A 121 7.00 1.13 -15.92
C GLY A 121 6.60 0.16 -17.03
N ALA A 122 6.96 -1.13 -16.94
CA ALA A 122 6.51 -2.12 -17.93
C ALA A 122 4.97 -2.23 -17.98
N LEU A 123 4.33 -2.07 -16.83
CA LEU A 123 2.88 -1.94 -16.71
C LEU A 123 2.54 -0.67 -15.94
N THR A 124 1.49 -0.01 -16.39
CA THR A 124 0.86 1.13 -15.69
C THR A 124 -0.60 0.81 -15.47
N GLY A 125 -1.23 1.42 -14.48
CA GLY A 125 -2.62 1.10 -14.22
C GLY A 125 -3.41 2.18 -13.52
N LYS A 126 -4.72 1.99 -13.55
CA LYS A 126 -5.68 2.77 -12.77
C LYS A 126 -6.03 2.00 -11.50
N VAL A 127 -6.18 2.72 -10.41
CA VAL A 127 -6.68 2.19 -9.14
C VAL A 127 -8.04 2.80 -8.87
N THR A 128 -9.03 1.96 -8.56
CA THR A 128 -10.32 2.40 -8.05
C THR A 128 -10.52 1.81 -6.66
N ALA A 129 -10.70 2.68 -5.66
CA ALA A 129 -10.94 2.24 -4.29
C ALA A 129 -12.45 2.10 -4.03
N TYR A 130 -12.85 0.97 -3.47
CA TYR A 130 -14.24 0.63 -3.12
C TYR A 130 -14.40 0.36 -1.63
N ASN A 131 -15.55 0.73 -1.09
CA ASN A 131 -16.00 0.33 0.24
C ASN A 131 -16.56 -1.10 0.17
N GLY A 132 -15.89 -2.05 0.82
CA GLY A 132 -16.24 -3.48 0.75
C GLY A 132 -17.33 -3.90 1.73
N ILE A 133 -17.80 -5.13 1.60
CA ILE A 133 -18.70 -5.78 2.57
C ILE A 133 -17.84 -6.29 3.75
N PRO A 134 -18.16 -5.92 4.99
CA PRO A 134 -17.40 -6.39 6.15
C PRO A 134 -17.69 -7.86 6.45
N SER A 135 -16.68 -8.64 6.73
CA SER A 135 -16.84 -9.98 7.28
C SER A 135 -17.26 -9.88 8.75
N GLY A 136 -18.34 -10.58 9.13
CA GLY A 136 -18.76 -10.67 10.53
C GLY A 136 -19.26 -9.37 11.18
N GLY A 137 -19.80 -8.40 10.39
CA GLY A 137 -20.36 -7.16 10.92
C GLY A 137 -19.34 -6.13 11.43
N GLY A 138 -18.07 -6.29 11.06
CA GLY A 138 -16.96 -5.38 11.41
C GLY A 138 -16.94 -4.09 10.58
N VAL A 139 -15.78 -3.43 10.57
CA VAL A 139 -15.54 -2.25 9.73
C VAL A 139 -15.41 -2.70 8.26
N PRO A 140 -16.09 -2.04 7.32
CA PRO A 140 -15.93 -2.35 5.90
C PRO A 140 -14.47 -2.29 5.45
N PRO A 141 -13.96 -3.31 4.74
CA PRO A 141 -12.63 -3.27 4.14
C PRO A 141 -12.59 -2.28 2.98
N ILE A 142 -11.39 -1.86 2.58
CA ILE A 142 -11.17 -1.04 1.40
C ILE A 142 -10.61 -1.94 0.30
N GLY A 143 -11.33 -2.08 -0.81
CA GLY A 143 -10.83 -2.76 -2.00
C GLY A 143 -10.08 -1.79 -2.90
N PHE A 144 -8.85 -2.13 -3.26
CA PHE A 144 -8.06 -1.40 -4.27
C PHE A 144 -8.09 -2.22 -5.56
N HIS A 145 -9.08 -1.96 -6.38
CA HIS A 145 -9.20 -2.59 -7.70
C HIS A 145 -8.28 -1.90 -8.68
N THR A 146 -7.47 -2.67 -9.39
CA THR A 146 -6.42 -2.18 -10.26
C THR A 146 -6.54 -2.81 -11.64
N ASP A 147 -6.68 -1.99 -12.67
CA ASP A 147 -6.53 -2.41 -14.06
C ASP A 147 -5.11 -2.08 -14.53
N LEU A 148 -4.43 -3.07 -15.08
CA LEU A 148 -3.07 -2.94 -15.59
C LEU A 148 -3.04 -2.97 -17.12
N PHE A 149 -2.20 -2.11 -17.67
CA PHE A 149 -2.02 -1.91 -19.11
C PHE A 149 -0.54 -1.96 -19.45
N THR A 150 -0.20 -2.47 -20.62
CA THR A 150 1.15 -2.38 -21.18
C THR A 150 1.50 -0.92 -21.51
N GLN A 151 2.77 -0.64 -21.79
CA GLN A 151 3.20 0.70 -22.24
C GLN A 151 2.49 1.17 -23.51
N SER A 152 2.07 0.23 -24.37
CA SER A 152 1.27 0.55 -25.58
C SER A 152 -0.22 0.79 -25.27
N GLY A 153 -0.63 0.76 -24.01
CA GLY A 153 -2.02 0.98 -23.61
C GLY A 153 -2.95 -0.23 -23.77
N VAL A 154 -2.41 -1.41 -24.08
CA VAL A 154 -3.20 -2.64 -24.17
C VAL A 154 -3.51 -3.15 -22.77
N TYR A 155 -4.79 -3.43 -22.49
CA TYR A 155 -5.22 -4.06 -21.25
C TYR A 155 -4.52 -5.40 -21.05
N SER A 156 -4.00 -5.61 -19.85
CA SER A 156 -3.29 -6.84 -19.47
C SER A 156 -4.15 -7.70 -18.54
N PHE A 157 -4.43 -7.21 -17.34
CA PHE A 157 -5.29 -7.91 -16.37
C PHE A 157 -5.75 -6.95 -15.26
N SER A 158 -6.73 -7.42 -14.48
CA SER A 158 -7.17 -6.73 -13.27
C SER A 158 -6.88 -7.55 -12.02
N THR A 159 -6.70 -6.87 -10.90
CA THR A 159 -6.55 -7.48 -9.57
C THR A 159 -7.16 -6.58 -8.50
N THR A 160 -7.47 -7.15 -7.34
CA THR A 160 -8.00 -6.38 -6.21
C THR A 160 -7.25 -6.74 -4.92
N GLY A 161 -6.55 -5.77 -4.35
CA GLY A 161 -6.04 -5.85 -3.00
C GLY A 161 -7.12 -5.46 -1.99
N ILE A 162 -7.31 -6.26 -0.94
CA ILE A 162 -8.34 -6.00 0.07
C ILE A 162 -7.67 -5.55 1.36
N GLY A 163 -7.77 -4.26 1.67
CA GLY A 163 -7.24 -3.66 2.88
C GLY A 163 -8.21 -3.75 4.05
N THR A 164 -7.77 -4.30 5.17
CA THR A 164 -8.50 -4.36 6.43
C THR A 164 -8.14 -3.16 7.31
N LEU A 165 -9.15 -2.42 7.75
CA LEU A 165 -8.99 -1.25 8.60
C LEU A 165 -9.26 -1.59 10.07
N ASP A 166 -8.24 -1.50 10.91
CA ASP A 166 -8.41 -1.49 12.36
C ASP A 166 -8.60 -0.06 12.86
N THR A 167 -9.81 0.27 13.28
CA THR A 167 -10.14 1.61 13.79
C THR A 167 -9.64 1.89 15.20
N LYS A 168 -9.19 0.88 15.95
CA LYS A 168 -8.62 1.06 17.31
C LYS A 168 -7.18 1.54 17.21
N THR A 169 -6.39 0.90 16.37
CA THR A 169 -4.99 1.27 16.09
C THR A 169 -4.88 2.32 15.00
N ASN A 170 -5.93 2.53 14.20
CA ASN A 170 -5.97 3.36 13.01
C ASN A 170 -5.01 2.88 11.92
N THR A 171 -4.98 1.58 11.71
CA THR A 171 -4.06 0.89 10.82
C THR A 171 -4.82 0.24 9.67
N LEU A 172 -4.36 0.43 8.45
CA LEU A 172 -4.83 -0.25 7.24
C LEU A 172 -3.79 -1.29 6.84
N THR A 173 -4.16 -2.57 6.86
CA THR A 173 -3.32 -3.67 6.41
C THR A 173 -3.85 -4.19 5.08
N THR A 174 -3.03 -4.15 4.04
CA THR A 174 -3.38 -4.57 2.69
C THR A 174 -2.43 -5.67 2.22
N PRO A 175 -2.86 -6.92 2.18
CA PRO A 175 -2.16 -7.97 1.45
C PRO A 175 -2.05 -7.60 -0.03
N ILE A 176 -0.88 -7.76 -0.61
CA ILE A 176 -0.64 -7.51 -2.03
C ILE A 176 -0.84 -8.84 -2.77
N PRO A 177 -1.74 -8.91 -3.76
CA PRO A 177 -1.95 -10.12 -4.53
C PRO A 177 -0.66 -10.58 -5.21
N PRO A 178 -0.35 -11.89 -5.24
CA PRO A 178 0.86 -12.43 -5.86
C PRO A 178 0.74 -12.37 -7.39
N THR A 179 0.99 -11.21 -7.97
CA THR A 179 0.91 -10.99 -9.43
C THR A 179 2.22 -11.33 -10.15
N GLY A 180 3.27 -11.71 -9.41
CA GLY A 180 4.62 -11.89 -9.96
C GLY A 180 5.26 -10.59 -10.44
N THR A 181 4.70 -9.45 -10.05
CA THR A 181 5.12 -8.11 -10.47
C THR A 181 5.59 -7.29 -9.28
N SER A 182 6.52 -6.38 -9.53
CA SER A 182 7.06 -5.47 -8.52
C SER A 182 6.34 -4.14 -8.56
N LEU A 183 5.71 -3.77 -7.46
CA LEU A 183 5.08 -2.47 -7.31
C LEU A 183 6.18 -1.41 -7.13
N THR A 184 6.28 -0.47 -8.09
CA THR A 184 7.25 0.63 -8.04
C THR A 184 6.62 1.96 -7.66
N HIS A 185 5.34 2.14 -7.98
CA HIS A 185 4.56 3.31 -7.57
C HIS A 185 3.11 2.90 -7.32
N PHE A 186 2.52 3.43 -6.26
CA PHE A 186 1.09 3.32 -5.99
C PHE A 186 0.59 4.62 -5.40
N GLU A 187 -0.46 5.17 -5.99
CA GLU A 187 -1.16 6.33 -5.47
C GLU A 187 -2.65 6.05 -5.37
N VAL A 188 -3.26 6.50 -4.28
CA VAL A 188 -4.72 6.51 -4.13
C VAL A 188 -5.18 7.78 -3.43
N ALA A 189 -6.15 8.46 -4.03
CA ALA A 189 -6.86 9.59 -3.45
C ALA A 189 -8.27 9.19 -3.03
N ILE A 190 -8.55 9.21 -1.73
CA ILE A 190 -9.88 8.99 -1.16
C ILE A 190 -10.51 10.36 -0.92
N GLY A 191 -11.60 10.62 -1.62
CA GLY A 191 -12.25 11.92 -1.66
C GLY A 191 -13.09 12.25 -0.42
N LYS A 192 -13.61 13.46 -0.43
CA LYS A 192 -14.55 13.96 0.60
C LYS A 192 -15.96 13.44 0.34
N ILE A 193 -16.24 12.18 0.69
CA ILE A 193 -17.50 11.50 0.43
C ILE A 193 -18.38 11.53 1.68
N LYS A 194 -19.63 11.97 1.54
CA LYS A 194 -20.62 11.94 2.63
C LYS A 194 -21.05 10.51 2.89
N THR A 195 -21.03 10.07 4.15
CA THR A 195 -21.39 8.71 4.56
C THR A 195 -22.62 8.65 5.46
N GLY A 196 -23.26 9.78 5.73
CA GLY A 196 -24.47 9.84 6.54
C GLY A 196 -24.47 10.96 7.57
N LYS A 197 -25.24 10.77 8.63
CA LYS A 197 -25.30 11.68 9.80
C LYS A 197 -25.13 10.88 11.09
N LYS A 198 -24.34 11.45 12.03
CA LYS A 198 -24.21 10.92 13.39
C LYS A 198 -24.49 12.03 14.38
N LYS A 199 -25.50 11.85 15.26
CA LYS A 199 -25.96 12.88 16.22
C LYS A 199 -26.22 14.22 15.52
N GLY A 200 -26.95 14.23 14.41
CA GLY A 200 -27.31 15.40 13.60
C GLY A 200 -26.19 16.01 12.76
N LYS A 201 -24.93 15.58 12.92
CA LYS A 201 -23.78 16.08 12.16
C LYS A 201 -23.48 15.18 10.96
N THR A 202 -23.25 15.77 9.78
CA THR A 202 -22.81 15.03 8.59
C THR A 202 -21.46 14.36 8.83
N THR A 203 -21.39 13.09 8.50
CA THR A 203 -20.16 12.30 8.51
C THR A 203 -19.60 12.15 7.09
N TYR A 204 -18.28 11.96 6.99
CA TYR A 204 -17.57 11.78 5.72
C TYR A 204 -16.67 10.56 5.84
N TYR A 205 -16.36 9.92 4.72
CA TYR A 205 -15.52 8.71 4.68
C TYR A 205 -14.17 8.93 5.36
N VAL A 206 -13.50 10.04 5.02
CA VAL A 206 -12.31 10.51 5.73
C VAL A 206 -12.67 11.73 6.55
N MET A 207 -12.30 11.72 7.82
CA MET A 207 -12.46 12.86 8.73
C MET A 207 -11.13 13.14 9.41
N ALA A 208 -10.78 14.41 9.55
CA ALA A 208 -9.52 14.84 10.17
C ALA A 208 -9.72 15.99 11.17
N ARG A 209 -8.81 16.10 12.12
CA ARG A 209 -8.65 17.28 12.99
C ARG A 209 -7.17 17.65 13.09
N CYS A 210 -6.84 18.86 13.50
CA CYS A 210 -5.46 19.34 13.61
C CYS A 210 -5.12 19.67 15.07
N LYS A 211 -4.93 18.64 15.91
CA LYS A 211 -4.63 18.83 17.33
C LYS A 211 -3.15 19.21 17.59
N LYS A 212 -2.24 18.55 16.90
CA LYS A 212 -0.77 18.68 17.13
C LYS A 212 -0.05 19.52 16.06
N LYS A 213 -0.78 20.32 15.27
CA LYS A 213 -0.25 21.13 14.16
C LYS A 213 0.40 20.30 13.03
N LYS A 214 0.34 18.97 13.11
CA LYS A 214 0.83 18.03 12.10
C LYS A 214 0.08 16.71 12.17
N TRP A 215 0.05 16.02 11.03
CA TRP A 215 -0.29 14.60 10.93
C TRP A 215 1.00 13.84 10.66
N THR A 216 1.11 12.67 11.26
CA THR A 216 2.26 11.79 11.09
C THR A 216 1.70 10.41 10.80
N ASP A 217 1.97 9.92 9.61
CA ASP A 217 1.51 8.64 9.10
C ASP A 217 2.74 7.81 8.72
N THR A 218 2.70 6.50 8.97
CA THR A 218 3.83 5.61 8.67
C THR A 218 3.33 4.45 7.81
N ALA A 219 4.05 4.14 6.74
CA ALA A 219 3.83 2.94 5.97
C ALA A 219 5.00 1.97 6.18
N THR A 220 4.68 0.69 6.25
CA THR A 220 5.64 -0.42 6.27
C THR A 220 5.26 -1.41 5.19
N GLU A 221 6.21 -1.77 4.37
CA GLU A 221 6.08 -2.81 3.34
C GLU A 221 6.89 -4.03 3.72
N THR A 222 6.30 -5.21 3.57
CA THR A 222 6.96 -6.50 3.73
C THR A 222 7.09 -7.14 2.36
N PHE A 223 8.26 -7.70 2.06
CA PHE A 223 8.59 -8.32 0.78
C PHE A 223 8.62 -9.84 0.89
N ALA A 224 8.59 -10.53 -0.26
CA ALA A 224 8.54 -11.99 -0.32
C ALA A 224 9.80 -12.67 0.28
N ASP A 225 10.92 -11.97 0.34
CA ASP A 225 12.15 -12.43 1.01
C ASP A 225 12.12 -12.24 2.54
N GLY A 226 11.01 -11.75 3.10
CA GLY A 226 10.85 -11.45 4.52
C GLY A 226 11.43 -10.10 4.96
N SER A 227 12.10 -9.37 4.06
CA SER A 227 12.60 -8.03 4.39
C SER A 227 11.46 -7.02 4.57
N THR A 228 11.70 -5.98 5.36
CA THR A 228 10.74 -4.91 5.58
C THR A 228 11.38 -3.54 5.33
N ARG A 229 10.57 -2.60 4.88
CA ARG A 229 10.93 -1.19 4.74
C ARG A 229 9.83 -0.33 5.32
N SER A 230 10.22 0.73 6.01
CA SER A 230 9.27 1.68 6.59
C SER A 230 9.63 3.11 6.20
N SER A 231 8.60 3.92 6.01
CA SER A 231 8.74 5.35 5.72
C SER A 231 7.65 6.13 6.44
N THR A 232 7.96 7.36 6.84
CA THR A 232 7.05 8.22 7.59
C THR A 232 6.80 9.52 6.85
N SER A 233 5.53 9.82 6.63
CA SER A 233 5.05 11.09 6.09
C SER A 233 4.67 12.04 7.23
N VAL A 234 5.09 13.30 7.13
CA VAL A 234 4.73 14.35 8.08
C VAL A 234 4.16 15.55 7.33
N GLN A 235 2.88 15.78 7.49
CA GLN A 235 2.21 16.95 6.93
C GLN A 235 1.87 17.98 8.01
N LYS A 236 2.27 19.25 7.82
CA LYS A 236 1.84 20.35 8.68
C LYS A 236 0.36 20.65 8.46
N CYS A 237 -0.36 20.90 9.54
CA CYS A 237 -1.75 21.37 9.49
C CYS A 237 -1.94 22.67 10.29
N LYS A 238 -3.01 23.38 9.98
CA LYS A 238 -3.38 24.64 10.67
C LYS A 238 -4.69 24.44 11.44
N ALA A 239 -4.70 24.75 12.73
CA ALA A 239 -5.93 24.75 13.50
C ALA A 239 -6.84 25.91 13.05
N LYS A 240 -8.12 25.62 12.79
CA LYS A 240 -9.13 26.67 12.60
C LYS A 240 -9.36 27.38 13.92
N LYS A 241 -9.39 28.70 13.90
CA LYS A 241 -9.94 29.48 15.04
C LYS A 241 -11.41 29.11 15.18
N GLU A 242 -11.79 28.57 16.32
CA GLU A 242 -13.21 28.35 16.62
C GLU A 242 -13.86 29.69 16.88
N LYS A 243 -14.97 29.97 16.21
CA LYS A 243 -15.82 31.10 16.60
C LYS A 243 -16.36 30.80 18.00
N LYS A 244 -16.12 31.69 18.93
CA LYS A 244 -16.79 31.69 20.23
C LYS A 244 -18.28 31.84 20.04
#